data_f17b66a53eff2a9cea5243b2d72d5280
#
_entry.id   f17b66a53eff2a9cea5243b2d72d5280
#
_cell.length_a   1.000
_cell.length_b   1.000
_cell.length_c   1.000
_cell.angle_alpha   90.00
_cell.angle_beta   90.00
_cell.angle_gamma   90.00
#
_symmetry.space_group_name_H-M   'P 1'
#
loop_
_entity.id
_entity.type
_entity.pdbx_description
1 polymer ?
#
loop_
_entity_poly.entity_id
_entity_poly.type
_entity_poly.pdbx_seq_one_letter_code
_entity_poly.pdbx_strand_id
1 'polypeptide(L)'
;MKKNNLKIVKLQKSLFNYEKKVIINELILNLTLGYYDFEKEKPQKVKFSLEANYKDKKPTNDKDLKSIVNYDKLVRLVKKLTKNKHYNFLETLAEDVFDELFKDKRIDKISLQIEKLEIMKDCASVGIQISKKRSHEKP
;
A
#
# COMPACT_ATOMS: atom_id res chain seq x y z
N MET A 1 20.42 -41.38 -0.40
CA MET A 1 21.17 -40.21 -0.85
C MET A 1 20.31 -39.06 -1.35
N LYS A 2 19.23 -39.29 -2.10
CA LYS A 2 18.29 -38.24 -2.51
C LYS A 2 17.61 -37.54 -1.34
N LYS A 3 17.32 -38.25 -0.23
CA LYS A 3 16.70 -37.67 0.98
C LYS A 3 17.59 -36.68 1.72
N ASN A 4 18.90 -36.87 1.71
CA ASN A 4 19.85 -35.97 2.39
C ASN A 4 20.02 -34.65 1.62
N ASN A 5 20.05 -34.70 0.29
CA ASN A 5 20.13 -33.50 -0.55
C ASN A 5 18.89 -32.62 -0.42
N LEU A 6 17.71 -33.21 -0.36
CA LEU A 6 16.43 -32.47 -0.15
C LEU A 6 16.40 -31.80 1.23
N LYS A 7 16.90 -32.47 2.27
CA LYS A 7 16.96 -31.93 3.62
C LYS A 7 17.94 -30.75 3.70
N ILE A 8 19.10 -30.83 3.06
CA ILE A 8 20.12 -29.77 2.99
C ILE A 8 19.56 -28.56 2.21
N VAL A 9 18.88 -28.77 1.08
CA VAL A 9 18.27 -27.71 0.30
C VAL A 9 17.17 -27.02 1.08
N LYS A 10 16.32 -27.74 1.83
CA LYS A 10 15.29 -27.17 2.70
C LYS A 10 15.91 -26.37 3.85
N LEU A 11 16.99 -26.84 4.46
CA LEU A 11 17.71 -26.11 5.51
C LEU A 11 18.33 -24.82 4.98
N GLN A 12 18.97 -24.86 3.80
CA GLN A 12 19.53 -23.67 3.17
C GLN A 12 18.47 -22.63 2.84
N LYS A 13 17.28 -23.04 2.33
CA LYS A 13 16.16 -22.15 2.07
C LYS A 13 15.59 -21.54 3.35
N SER A 14 15.64 -22.26 4.49
CA SER A 14 15.15 -21.76 5.78
C SER A 14 16.12 -20.80 6.46
N LEU A 15 17.39 -20.71 5.99
CA LEU A 15 18.37 -19.78 6.53
C LEU A 15 18.17 -18.34 6.09
N PHE A 16 17.35 -18.11 5.06
CA PHE A 16 17.15 -16.78 4.49
C PHE A 16 15.71 -16.32 4.67
N ASN A 17 15.56 -15.07 5.06
CA ASN A 17 14.28 -14.35 5.05
C ASN A 17 14.45 -13.17 4.11
N TYR A 18 13.41 -12.91 3.33
CA TYR A 18 13.37 -11.75 2.45
C TYR A 18 12.48 -10.68 3.07
N GLU A 19 12.99 -9.46 3.14
CA GLU A 19 12.20 -8.28 3.41
C GLU A 19 12.01 -7.56 2.08
N LYS A 20 10.77 -7.50 1.63
CA LYS A 20 10.41 -6.92 0.34
C LYS A 20 9.51 -5.72 0.54
N LYS A 21 9.56 -4.81 -0.39
CA LYS A 21 8.76 -3.60 -0.36
C LYS A 21 8.21 -3.33 -1.75
N VAL A 22 6.90 -3.19 -1.86
CA VAL A 22 6.27 -2.65 -3.06
C VAL A 22 6.24 -1.14 -2.91
N ILE A 23 6.67 -0.43 -3.94
CA ILE A 23 6.77 1.03 -3.94
C ILE A 23 5.87 1.57 -5.04
N ILE A 24 4.95 2.47 -4.67
CA ILE A 24 4.14 3.25 -5.60
C ILE A 24 4.46 4.71 -5.35
N ASN A 25 5.10 5.35 -6.33
CA ASN A 25 5.51 6.74 -6.23
C ASN A 25 4.58 7.62 -7.06
N GLU A 26 4.00 8.61 -6.41
CA GLU A 26 3.32 9.73 -7.07
C GLU A 26 2.20 9.30 -8.01
N LEU A 27 1.31 8.42 -7.54
CA LEU A 27 0.07 8.12 -8.24
C LEU A 27 -0.86 9.32 -8.12
N ILE A 28 -1.14 9.99 -9.23
CA ILE A 28 -2.00 11.17 -9.25
C ILE A 28 -3.38 10.80 -9.76
N LEU A 29 -4.39 11.06 -8.95
CA LEU A 29 -5.79 10.79 -9.26
C LEU A 29 -6.62 12.06 -9.09
N ASN A 30 -7.65 12.21 -9.92
CA ASN A 30 -8.65 13.25 -9.76
C ASN A 30 -9.80 12.70 -8.94
N LEU A 31 -10.07 13.31 -7.78
CA LEU A 31 -11.16 12.87 -6.91
C LEU A 31 -11.69 14.04 -6.09
N THR A 32 -12.95 13.93 -5.66
CA THR A 32 -13.49 14.87 -4.69
C THR A 32 -13.00 14.46 -3.31
N LEU A 33 -12.43 15.41 -2.58
CA LEU A 33 -11.83 15.17 -1.29
C LEU A 33 -11.78 16.49 -0.52
N GLY A 34 -12.23 16.49 0.73
CA GLY A 34 -12.11 17.64 1.60
C GLY A 34 -13.36 17.93 2.39
N TYR A 35 -13.17 18.59 3.52
CA TYR A 35 -14.22 18.97 4.46
C TYR A 35 -15.06 20.17 4.00
N TYR A 36 -14.43 21.12 3.31
CA TYR A 36 -15.09 22.36 2.92
C TYR A 36 -16.01 22.17 1.73
N ASP A 37 -17.09 22.95 1.66
CA ASP A 37 -18.13 22.81 0.64
C ASP A 37 -17.57 22.94 -0.77
N PHE A 38 -16.63 23.87 -1.01
CA PHE A 38 -16.04 24.04 -2.34
C PHE A 38 -15.25 22.81 -2.81
N GLU A 39 -14.73 22.00 -1.86
CA GLU A 39 -14.01 20.79 -2.19
C GLU A 39 -14.92 19.64 -2.62
N LYS A 40 -16.22 19.76 -2.33
CA LYS A 40 -17.22 18.74 -2.69
C LYS A 40 -17.79 18.96 -4.10
N GLU A 41 -17.59 20.14 -4.68
CA GLU A 41 -18.21 20.55 -5.94
C GLU A 41 -17.49 20.00 -7.17
N LYS A 42 -16.17 19.83 -7.11
CA LYS A 42 -15.39 19.36 -8.24
C LYS A 42 -14.18 18.52 -7.79
N PRO A 43 -13.74 17.58 -8.64
CA PRO A 43 -12.53 16.83 -8.37
C PRO A 43 -11.29 17.72 -8.31
N GLN A 44 -10.31 17.29 -7.51
CA GLN A 44 -8.99 17.90 -7.44
C GLN A 44 -7.92 16.83 -7.61
N LYS A 45 -6.72 17.25 -7.95
CA LYS A 45 -5.58 16.34 -8.08
C LYS A 45 -5.04 15.97 -6.71
N VAL A 46 -4.96 14.67 -6.47
CA VAL A 46 -4.46 14.11 -5.23
C VAL A 46 -3.38 13.10 -5.56
N LYS A 47 -2.26 13.19 -4.87
CA LYS A 47 -1.09 12.36 -5.09
C LYS A 47 -0.96 11.34 -3.97
N PHE A 48 -0.83 10.08 -4.35
CA PHE A 48 -0.63 8.96 -3.44
C PHE A 48 0.78 8.39 -3.63
N SER A 49 1.51 8.28 -2.53
CA SER A 49 2.78 7.56 -2.52
C SER A 49 2.70 6.55 -1.39
N LEU A 50 3.01 5.30 -1.67
CA LEU A 50 2.94 4.27 -0.65
C LEU A 50 4.05 3.25 -0.78
N GLU A 51 4.41 2.69 0.35
CA GLU A 51 5.32 1.57 0.47
C GLU A 51 4.63 0.48 1.29
N ALA A 52 4.55 -0.72 0.73
CA ALA A 52 3.96 -1.88 1.40
C ALA A 52 5.04 -2.92 1.63
N ASN A 53 5.37 -3.14 2.90
CA ASN A 53 6.40 -4.09 3.31
C ASN A 53 5.79 -5.46 3.52
N TYR A 54 6.46 -6.49 3.01
CA TYR A 54 6.09 -7.87 3.28
C TYR A 54 7.33 -8.75 3.42
N LYS A 55 7.15 -9.85 4.12
CA LYS A 55 8.21 -10.83 4.34
C LYS A 55 7.91 -12.09 3.54
N ASP A 56 8.95 -12.67 3.01
CA ASP A 56 8.85 -13.90 2.25
C ASP A 56 10.03 -14.81 2.64
N LYS A 57 9.77 -16.10 2.72
CA LYS A 57 10.80 -17.11 3.03
C LYS A 57 11.30 -17.81 1.78
N LYS A 58 10.66 -17.60 0.65
CA LYS A 58 10.97 -18.28 -0.60
C LYS A 58 11.35 -17.28 -1.67
N PRO A 59 12.25 -17.67 -2.60
CA PRO A 59 12.46 -16.91 -3.81
C PRO A 59 11.14 -16.78 -4.60
N THR A 60 11.01 -15.68 -5.31
CA THR A 60 9.86 -15.46 -6.19
C THR A 60 9.84 -16.49 -7.32
N ASN A 61 8.66 -17.03 -7.61
CA ASN A 61 8.44 -17.88 -8.78
C ASN A 61 7.98 -17.00 -9.95
N ASP A 62 8.82 -16.85 -10.94
CA ASP A 62 8.59 -15.97 -12.11
C ASP A 62 7.35 -16.35 -12.94
N LYS A 63 6.83 -17.57 -12.76
CA LYS A 63 5.64 -18.06 -13.45
C LYS A 63 4.36 -18.00 -12.61
N ASP A 64 4.47 -17.54 -11.37
CA ASP A 64 3.35 -17.48 -10.44
C ASP A 64 3.17 -16.06 -9.91
N LEU A 65 2.18 -15.36 -10.42
CA LEU A 65 1.86 -13.99 -10.01
C LEU A 65 1.50 -13.91 -8.51
N LYS A 66 0.97 -14.97 -7.95
CA LYS A 66 0.62 -15.02 -6.52
C LYS A 66 1.85 -15.09 -5.61
N SER A 67 3.03 -15.39 -6.16
CA SER A 67 4.27 -15.41 -5.38
C SER A 67 4.77 -14.02 -5.00
N ILE A 68 4.19 -12.97 -5.55
CA ILE A 68 4.52 -11.58 -5.23
C ILE A 68 3.30 -10.84 -4.68
N VAL A 69 3.54 -9.74 -3.98
CA VAL A 69 2.51 -8.73 -3.74
C VAL A 69 2.46 -7.85 -4.99
N ASN A 70 1.36 -7.95 -5.72
CA ASN A 70 1.23 -7.33 -7.05
C ASN A 70 0.87 -5.85 -6.92
N TYR A 71 1.79 -4.97 -7.36
CA TYR A 71 1.57 -3.52 -7.33
C TYR A 71 0.35 -3.08 -8.16
N ASP A 72 0.07 -3.75 -9.25
CA ASP A 72 -1.09 -3.43 -10.09
C ASP A 72 -2.40 -3.58 -9.31
N LYS A 73 -2.51 -4.62 -8.51
CA LYS A 73 -3.66 -4.84 -7.63
C LYS A 73 -3.79 -3.71 -6.58
N LEU A 74 -2.67 -3.26 -6.00
CA LEU A 74 -2.66 -2.18 -5.02
C LEU A 74 -3.15 -0.86 -5.65
N VAL A 75 -2.64 -0.54 -6.83
CA VAL A 75 -3.07 0.67 -7.57
C VAL A 75 -4.55 0.61 -7.90
N ARG A 76 -5.04 -0.53 -8.37
CA ARG A 76 -6.48 -0.72 -8.69
C ARG A 76 -7.37 -0.55 -7.47
N LEU A 77 -6.94 -1.04 -6.31
CA LEU A 77 -7.69 -0.89 -5.07
C LEU A 77 -7.80 0.59 -4.66
N VAL A 78 -6.72 1.34 -4.73
CA VAL A 78 -6.74 2.78 -4.44
C VAL A 78 -7.68 3.51 -5.39
N LYS A 79 -7.60 3.24 -6.69
CA LYS A 79 -8.49 3.83 -7.69
C LYS A 79 -9.96 3.51 -7.43
N LYS A 80 -10.26 2.28 -7.07
CA LYS A 80 -11.62 1.84 -6.77
C LYS A 80 -12.21 2.55 -5.56
N LEU A 81 -11.44 2.66 -4.48
CA LEU A 81 -11.89 3.34 -3.26
C LEU A 81 -12.21 4.81 -3.50
N THR A 82 -11.36 5.49 -4.26
CA THR A 82 -11.47 6.93 -4.47
C THR A 82 -12.53 7.31 -5.51
N LYS A 83 -13.03 6.35 -6.28
CA LYS A 83 -13.97 6.61 -7.36
C LYS A 83 -15.40 6.80 -6.90
N ASN A 84 -15.80 6.17 -5.81
CA ASN A 84 -17.23 6.02 -5.44
C ASN A 84 -17.59 6.68 -4.11
N LYS A 85 -16.65 7.33 -3.43
CA LYS A 85 -16.90 7.89 -2.11
C LYS A 85 -16.17 9.21 -1.93
N HIS A 86 -16.85 10.20 -1.39
CA HIS A 86 -16.24 11.44 -0.94
C HIS A 86 -15.69 11.27 0.47
N TYR A 87 -14.47 11.72 0.69
CA TYR A 87 -13.83 11.73 2.01
C TYR A 87 -13.65 13.17 2.46
N ASN A 88 -14.07 13.48 3.68
CA ASN A 88 -13.84 14.80 4.26
C ASN A 88 -12.37 14.97 4.69
N PHE A 89 -11.77 13.91 5.20
CA PHE A 89 -10.40 13.94 5.73
C PHE A 89 -9.50 12.94 5.02
N LEU A 90 -8.24 13.36 4.82
CA LEU A 90 -7.21 12.47 4.28
C LEU A 90 -6.99 11.24 5.17
N GLU A 91 -7.13 11.43 6.47
CA GLU A 91 -6.96 10.38 7.48
C GLU A 91 -8.00 9.26 7.32
N THR A 92 -9.24 9.60 7.04
CA THR A 92 -10.30 8.60 6.79
C THR A 92 -10.08 7.85 5.48
N LEU A 93 -9.67 8.55 4.44
CA LEU A 93 -9.27 7.91 3.19
C LEU A 93 -8.11 6.93 3.42
N ALA A 94 -7.11 7.36 4.18
CA ALA A 94 -5.96 6.51 4.51
C ALA A 94 -6.39 5.23 5.23
N GLU A 95 -7.32 5.31 6.19
CA GLU A 95 -7.80 4.13 6.90
C GLU A 95 -8.51 3.15 5.96
N ASP A 96 -9.33 3.62 5.03
CA ASP A 96 -9.97 2.74 4.05
C ASP A 96 -8.95 2.08 3.11
N VAL A 97 -7.91 2.81 2.73
CA VAL A 97 -6.80 2.25 1.93
C VAL A 97 -6.09 1.15 2.73
N PHE A 98 -5.76 1.40 3.99
CA PHE A 98 -5.13 0.41 4.85
C PHE A 98 -5.99 -0.84 4.98
N ASP A 99 -7.29 -0.68 5.24
CA ASP A 99 -8.21 -1.81 5.41
C ASP A 99 -8.21 -2.72 4.18
N GLU A 100 -8.22 -2.13 2.99
CA GLU A 100 -8.20 -2.92 1.75
C GLU A 100 -6.84 -3.59 1.51
N LEU A 101 -5.75 -2.87 1.68
CA LEU A 101 -4.42 -3.41 1.40
C LEU A 101 -3.98 -4.47 2.42
N PHE A 102 -4.35 -4.31 3.69
CA PHE A 102 -4.03 -5.30 4.73
C PHE A 102 -4.86 -6.57 4.64
N LYS A 103 -5.83 -6.68 3.74
CA LYS A 103 -6.49 -7.96 3.44
C LYS A 103 -5.49 -8.99 2.91
N ASP A 104 -4.43 -8.55 2.26
CA ASP A 104 -3.29 -9.41 1.95
C ASP A 104 -2.49 -9.62 3.24
N LYS A 105 -2.55 -10.84 3.76
CA LYS A 105 -1.95 -11.20 5.05
C LYS A 105 -0.42 -11.16 5.05
N ARG A 106 0.20 -11.13 3.89
CA ARG A 106 1.65 -11.01 3.75
C ARG A 106 2.16 -9.63 4.09
N ILE A 107 1.35 -8.61 3.85
CA ILE A 107 1.72 -7.21 4.12
C ILE A 107 1.72 -6.98 5.63
N ASP A 108 2.85 -6.56 6.18
CA ASP A 108 3.00 -6.31 7.61
C ASP A 108 3.06 -4.83 7.97
N LYS A 109 3.45 -3.98 7.04
CA LYS A 109 3.53 -2.53 7.26
C LYS A 109 3.24 -1.78 5.97
N ILE A 110 2.49 -0.68 6.09
CA ILE A 110 2.24 0.23 4.98
C ILE A 110 2.58 1.65 5.46
N SER A 111 3.37 2.37 4.67
CA SER A 111 3.56 3.81 4.80
C SER A 111 2.84 4.49 3.64
N LEU A 112 1.90 5.37 3.94
CA LEU A 112 1.04 6.02 2.94
C LEU A 112 1.12 7.53 3.09
N GLN A 113 1.43 8.21 1.98
CA GLN A 113 1.42 9.66 1.89
C GLN A 113 0.34 10.08 0.90
N ILE A 114 -0.54 10.99 1.33
CA ILE A 114 -1.62 11.53 0.50
C ILE A 114 -1.49 13.04 0.51
N GLU A 115 -1.44 13.64 -0.68
CA GLU A 115 -1.19 15.06 -0.84
C GLU A 115 -2.20 15.69 -1.82
N LYS A 116 -2.77 16.82 -1.41
CA LYS A 116 -3.56 17.70 -2.28
C LYS A 116 -2.61 18.63 -3.02
N LEU A 117 -2.71 18.70 -4.34
CA LEU A 117 -1.75 19.42 -5.17
C LEU A 117 -2.15 20.85 -5.50
N GLU A 118 -3.44 21.22 -5.31
CA GLU A 118 -3.97 22.47 -5.83
C GLU A 118 -4.68 23.31 -4.77
N ILE A 119 -4.76 22.83 -3.52
CA ILE A 119 -5.60 23.45 -2.50
C ILE A 119 -4.99 24.70 -1.86
N MET A 120 -3.67 24.74 -1.74
CA MET A 120 -2.93 25.85 -1.11
C MET A 120 -2.02 26.53 -2.13
N LYS A 121 -2.27 27.80 -2.37
CA LYS A 121 -1.54 28.58 -3.39
C LYS A 121 -0.05 28.68 -3.11
N ASP A 122 0.34 28.77 -1.86
CA ASP A 122 1.73 29.00 -1.45
C ASP A 122 2.51 27.70 -1.13
N CYS A 123 1.86 26.54 -1.31
CA CYS A 123 2.46 25.24 -1.09
C CYS A 123 2.44 24.41 -2.37
N ALA A 124 3.53 23.70 -2.65
CA ALA A 124 3.56 22.74 -3.78
C ALA A 124 2.53 21.63 -3.56
N SER A 125 2.36 21.21 -2.33
CA SER A 125 1.35 20.25 -1.91
C SER A 125 1.10 20.39 -0.41
N VAL A 126 -0.04 19.90 0.06
CA VAL A 126 -0.32 19.72 1.48
C VAL A 126 -0.94 18.34 1.69
N GLY A 127 -0.57 17.68 2.77
CA GLY A 127 -1.07 16.34 2.99
C GLY A 127 -0.63 15.74 4.30
N ILE A 128 -0.77 14.42 4.35
CA ILE A 128 -0.44 13.61 5.52
C ILE A 128 0.44 12.43 5.12
N GLN A 129 1.15 11.92 6.10
CA GLN A 129 1.80 10.62 6.01
C GLN A 129 1.42 9.81 7.24
N ILE A 130 0.96 8.59 7.03
CA ILE A 130 0.61 7.65 8.08
C ILE A 130 1.31 6.33 7.80
N SER A 131 1.93 5.76 8.84
CA SER A 131 2.45 4.40 8.80
C SER A 131 1.62 3.53 9.72
N LYS A 132 1.19 2.39 9.22
CA LYS A 132 0.40 1.41 9.97
C LYS A 132 1.08 0.05 9.87
N LYS A 133 1.24 -0.61 11.00
CA LYS A 133 1.96 -1.87 11.12
C LYS A 133 1.09 -2.89 11.85
N ARG A 134 1.13 -4.16 11.38
CA ARG A 134 0.48 -5.23 12.13
C ARG A 134 1.15 -5.39 13.49
N SER A 135 0.32 -5.46 14.51
CA SER A 135 0.80 -5.81 15.84
C SER A 135 0.97 -7.33 15.92
N HIS A 136 2.07 -7.77 16.54
CA HIS A 136 2.28 -9.19 16.89
C HIS A 136 1.71 -9.51 18.26
N GLU A 137 1.23 -8.53 18.98
CA GLU A 137 0.57 -8.71 20.26
C GLU A 137 -0.89 -9.07 20.02
N LYS A 138 -1.37 -10.12 20.72
CA LYS A 138 -2.79 -10.46 20.69
C LYS A 138 -3.57 -9.39 21.45
N PRO A 139 -4.72 -8.94 20.91
CA PRO A 139 -5.57 -8.00 21.62
C PRO A 139 -6.11 -8.57 22.93
#